data_570305b887fa50c1bd508176e6f23938
#
_entry.id   570305b887fa50c1bd508176e6f23938
#
_cell.length_a   1.000
_cell.length_b   1.000
_cell.length_c   1.000
_cell.angle_alpha   90.00
_cell.angle_beta   90.00
_cell.angle_gamma   90.00
#
_symmetry.space_group_name_H-M   'P 1'
#
loop_
_entity.id
_entity.type
_entity.pdbx_description
1 polymer ?
#
loop_
_entity_poly.entity_id
_entity_poly.type
_entity_poly.pdbx_seq_one_letter_code
_entity_poly.pdbx_strand_id
1 'polypeptide(L)'
;VIFVEAMNSKNGLGEIVRIDSDSLKMNGKLLEGAHYSYPFTLKDGEKDFILPEVASHSSPYILELSPRSQKSHLLKGLEDLRLVDSTIIKHKGNYFLFGGKVNSSSDSLFLYYSKDLLGPYKPHPNNPIVMDPKTARMGGRIVSKEGRLIRFGQNNCFGYGNGLFINEINRLSSTAYEESCIGEIKFSDTKGPHTIDLRDDMAILDFYVEQFSVLAGYRRLAAR
;
A
#
# COMPACT_ATOMS: atom_id res chain seq x y z
N VAL A 1 -12.04 3.36 -12.52
CA VAL A 1 -12.24 2.25 -11.56
C VAL A 1 -11.30 2.44 -10.37
N ILE A 2 -11.83 2.29 -9.15
CA ILE A 2 -11.11 2.35 -7.88
C ILE A 2 -11.05 0.93 -7.30
N PHE A 3 -9.91 0.55 -6.75
CA PHE A 3 -9.76 -0.71 -6.02
C PHE A 3 -9.62 -0.41 -4.53
N VAL A 4 -10.42 -1.09 -3.71
CA VAL A 4 -10.39 -0.93 -2.27
C VAL A 4 -10.43 -2.30 -1.57
N GLU A 5 -9.94 -2.32 -0.33
CA GLU A 5 -10.19 -3.42 0.58
C GLU A 5 -11.60 -3.33 1.13
N ALA A 6 -12.32 -4.45 1.09
CA ALA A 6 -13.61 -4.61 1.75
C ALA A 6 -13.53 -5.78 2.73
N MET A 7 -13.91 -5.56 3.99
CA MET A 7 -13.95 -6.64 4.98
C MET A 7 -15.18 -7.52 4.76
N ASN A 8 -14.96 -8.79 4.52
CA ASN A 8 -16.04 -9.78 4.43
C ASN A 8 -16.56 -10.09 5.85
N SER A 9 -17.81 -9.69 6.12
CA SER A 9 -18.45 -9.86 7.42
C SER A 9 -18.69 -11.32 7.85
N LYS A 10 -18.61 -12.28 6.91
CA LYS A 10 -18.85 -13.70 7.20
C LYS A 10 -17.62 -14.42 7.72
N ASN A 11 -16.43 -14.06 7.22
CA ASN A 11 -15.19 -14.76 7.54
C ASN A 11 -14.09 -13.84 8.10
N GLY A 12 -14.32 -12.51 8.15
CA GLY A 12 -13.36 -11.55 8.66
C GLY A 12 -12.13 -11.32 7.76
N LEU A 13 -12.16 -11.81 6.52
CA LEU A 13 -11.06 -11.63 5.57
C LEU A 13 -11.24 -10.34 4.75
N GLY A 14 -10.15 -9.67 4.45
CA GLY A 14 -10.12 -8.59 3.47
C GLY A 14 -10.25 -9.14 2.06
N GLU A 15 -11.03 -8.48 1.24
CA GLU A 15 -11.23 -8.79 -0.18
C GLU A 15 -10.94 -7.54 -1.00
N ILE A 16 -10.36 -7.67 -2.18
CA ILE A 16 -10.19 -6.52 -3.07
C ILE A 16 -11.41 -6.43 -3.98
N VAL A 17 -12.12 -5.31 -3.89
CA VAL A 17 -13.30 -5.02 -4.69
C VAL A 17 -13.05 -3.87 -5.66
N ARG A 18 -13.81 -3.87 -6.75
CA ARG A 18 -13.84 -2.79 -7.73
C ARG A 18 -14.99 -1.84 -7.40
N ILE A 19 -14.69 -0.56 -7.40
CA ILE A 19 -15.69 0.51 -7.31
C ILE A 19 -15.64 1.29 -8.61
N ASP A 20 -16.80 1.49 -9.19
CA ASP A 20 -16.95 2.39 -10.33
C ASP A 20 -16.71 3.83 -9.89
N SER A 21 -15.81 4.56 -10.57
CA SER A 21 -15.39 5.90 -10.15
C SER A 21 -16.48 6.95 -10.26
N ASP A 22 -17.45 6.76 -11.16
CA ASP A 22 -18.49 7.76 -11.44
C ASP A 22 -19.71 7.56 -10.56
N SER A 23 -20.16 6.32 -10.43
CA SER A 23 -21.33 5.96 -9.63
C SER A 23 -21.02 5.68 -8.16
N LEU A 24 -19.74 5.48 -7.81
CA LEU A 24 -19.26 5.04 -6.50
C LEU A 24 -19.88 3.72 -6.01
N LYS A 25 -20.36 2.89 -6.93
CA LYS A 25 -20.96 1.59 -6.63
C LYS A 25 -19.95 0.47 -6.81
N MET A 26 -20.07 -0.53 -5.95
CA MET A 26 -19.27 -1.75 -6.07
C MET A 26 -19.62 -2.46 -7.40
N ASN A 27 -18.59 -2.76 -8.18
CA ASN A 27 -18.66 -3.44 -9.46
C ASN A 27 -17.85 -4.75 -9.44
N GLY A 28 -18.19 -5.62 -8.50
CA GLY A 28 -17.60 -6.95 -8.38
C GLY A 28 -16.34 -7.03 -7.52
N LYS A 29 -15.95 -8.26 -7.24
CA LYS A 29 -14.72 -8.61 -6.53
C LYS A 29 -13.60 -8.90 -7.52
N LEU A 30 -12.38 -8.52 -7.14
CA LEU A 30 -11.17 -8.85 -7.86
C LEU A 30 -10.41 -10.02 -7.22
N LEU A 31 -10.28 -9.99 -5.89
CA LEU A 31 -9.56 -10.99 -5.10
C LEU A 31 -10.36 -11.36 -3.85
N GLU A 32 -10.47 -12.65 -3.59
CA GLU A 32 -11.12 -13.23 -2.41
C GLU A 32 -10.49 -14.60 -2.05
N GLY A 33 -10.83 -15.15 -0.90
CA GLY A 33 -10.37 -16.48 -0.45
C GLY A 33 -9.14 -16.47 0.46
N ALA A 34 -8.36 -15.37 0.50
CA ALA A 34 -7.35 -15.08 1.51
C ALA A 34 -7.58 -13.67 2.06
N HIS A 35 -6.82 -13.26 3.08
CA HIS A 35 -6.87 -11.87 3.54
C HIS A 35 -6.03 -11.02 2.59
N TYR A 36 -6.71 -10.23 1.75
CA TYR A 36 -6.13 -9.28 0.83
C TYR A 36 -6.33 -7.86 1.33
N SER A 37 -5.27 -7.06 1.30
CA SER A 37 -5.29 -5.65 1.69
C SER A 37 -4.43 -4.79 0.76
N TYR A 38 -4.41 -3.49 1.00
CA TYR A 38 -3.55 -2.50 0.34
C TYR A 38 -3.42 -2.70 -1.19
N PRO A 39 -4.49 -2.55 -1.97
CA PRO A 39 -4.49 -2.79 -3.42
C PRO A 39 -3.74 -1.70 -4.18
N PHE A 40 -2.42 -1.78 -4.24
CA PHE A 40 -1.62 -0.81 -4.97
C PHE A 40 -1.69 -1.06 -6.48
N THR A 41 -2.06 -0.05 -7.25
CA THR A 41 -2.16 -0.15 -8.71
C THR A 41 -1.08 0.66 -9.39
N LEU A 42 -0.56 0.17 -10.52
CA LEU A 42 0.38 0.90 -11.35
C LEU A 42 0.16 0.58 -12.83
N LYS A 43 0.65 1.48 -13.67
CA LYS A 43 0.68 1.30 -15.13
C LYS A 43 2.14 1.18 -15.57
N ASP A 44 2.43 0.19 -16.42
CA ASP A 44 3.73 0.06 -17.08
C ASP A 44 3.54 -0.22 -18.57
N GLY A 45 3.93 0.74 -19.41
CA GLY A 45 3.54 0.79 -20.81
C GLY A 45 2.02 0.85 -20.94
N GLU A 46 1.45 -0.02 -21.78
CA GLU A 46 0.01 -0.13 -22.01
C GLU A 46 -0.70 -1.06 -21.04
N LYS A 47 0.01 -1.63 -20.06
CA LYS A 47 -0.53 -2.62 -19.13
C LYS A 47 -0.82 -2.03 -17.77
N ASP A 48 -1.96 -2.43 -17.22
CA ASP A 48 -2.36 -2.11 -15.86
C ASP A 48 -2.06 -3.29 -14.93
N PHE A 49 -1.53 -2.97 -13.76
CA PHE A 49 -1.16 -3.95 -12.75
C PHE A 49 -1.75 -3.59 -11.38
N ILE A 50 -1.99 -4.61 -10.57
CA ILE A 50 -2.29 -4.46 -9.15
C ILE A 50 -1.35 -5.33 -8.32
N LEU A 51 -0.74 -4.74 -7.31
CA LEU A 51 0.07 -5.40 -6.30
C LEU A 51 -0.75 -5.45 -5.01
N PRO A 52 -1.38 -6.58 -4.70
CA PRO A 52 -2.12 -6.75 -3.45
C PRO A 52 -1.15 -7.09 -2.32
N GLU A 53 -1.46 -6.67 -1.11
CA GLU A 53 -0.87 -7.27 0.08
C GLU A 53 -1.57 -8.59 0.37
N VAL A 54 -0.78 -9.63 0.62
CA VAL A 54 -1.24 -10.93 1.12
C VAL A 54 -0.28 -11.38 2.21
N ALA A 55 -0.49 -10.89 3.42
CA ALA A 55 0.42 -11.11 4.55
C ALA A 55 0.62 -12.59 4.92
N SER A 56 -0.27 -13.49 4.52
CA SER A 56 -0.15 -14.94 4.67
C SER A 56 0.79 -15.59 3.66
N HIS A 57 1.06 -14.93 2.52
CA HIS A 57 1.93 -15.47 1.47
C HIS A 57 3.36 -14.98 1.65
N SER A 58 4.32 -15.87 1.56
CA SER A 58 5.69 -15.55 1.20
C SER A 58 5.75 -15.36 -0.33
N SER A 59 6.63 -14.50 -0.82
CA SER A 59 6.78 -14.23 -2.25
C SER A 59 5.69 -13.32 -2.83
N PRO A 60 5.90 -12.00 -2.76
CA PRO A 60 4.99 -11.01 -3.35
C PRO A 60 4.77 -11.26 -4.83
N TYR A 61 3.56 -11.01 -5.29
CA TYR A 61 3.18 -11.13 -6.70
C TYR A 61 2.37 -9.93 -7.15
N ILE A 62 2.36 -9.72 -8.46
CA ILE A 62 1.60 -8.66 -9.11
C ILE A 62 0.64 -9.28 -10.13
N LEU A 63 -0.55 -8.74 -10.25
CA LEU A 63 -1.54 -9.17 -11.24
C LEU A 63 -1.55 -8.18 -12.40
N GLU A 64 -1.30 -8.67 -13.60
CA GLU A 64 -1.59 -7.96 -14.84
C GLU A 64 -3.09 -8.01 -15.10
N LEU A 65 -3.70 -6.84 -15.19
CA LEU A 65 -5.15 -6.70 -15.40
C LEU A 65 -5.45 -6.57 -16.88
N SER A 66 -6.39 -7.35 -17.36
CA SER A 66 -6.98 -7.18 -18.68
C SER A 66 -8.50 -7.29 -18.61
N PRO A 67 -9.25 -6.82 -19.61
CA PRO A 67 -10.72 -6.84 -19.57
C PRO A 67 -11.33 -8.24 -19.38
N ARG A 68 -10.61 -9.29 -19.78
CA ARG A 68 -11.15 -10.67 -19.79
C ARG A 68 -10.36 -11.66 -18.93
N SER A 69 -9.20 -11.25 -18.40
CA SER A 69 -8.32 -12.18 -17.67
C SER A 69 -7.41 -11.43 -16.70
N GLN A 70 -6.91 -12.17 -15.73
CA GLN A 70 -5.87 -11.73 -14.82
C GLN A 70 -4.71 -12.71 -14.94
N LYS A 71 -3.49 -12.19 -15.01
CA LYS A 71 -2.28 -13.00 -15.02
C LYS A 71 -1.41 -12.66 -13.84
N SER A 72 -1.14 -13.65 -13.01
CA SER A 72 -0.26 -13.50 -11.85
C SER A 72 1.21 -13.66 -12.26
N HIS A 73 2.06 -12.78 -11.72
CA HIS A 73 3.51 -12.79 -11.90
C HIS A 73 4.17 -12.65 -10.54
N LEU A 74 5.02 -13.60 -10.16
CA LEU A 74 5.87 -13.45 -8.97
C LEU A 74 6.89 -12.33 -9.21
N LEU A 75 7.15 -11.56 -8.16
CA LEU A 75 8.22 -10.55 -8.18
C LEU A 75 9.54 -11.25 -7.82
N LYS A 76 10.33 -11.55 -8.85
CA LYS A 76 11.62 -12.27 -8.72
C LYS A 76 12.60 -11.50 -7.84
N GLY A 77 13.36 -12.21 -7.03
CA GLY A 77 14.32 -11.64 -6.07
C GLY A 77 13.68 -11.21 -4.74
N LEU A 78 12.37 -11.46 -4.59
CA LEU A 78 11.62 -11.22 -3.35
C LEU A 78 11.00 -12.51 -2.81
N GLU A 79 11.47 -13.65 -3.29
CA GLU A 79 11.05 -14.97 -2.82
C GLU A 79 11.27 -15.06 -1.30
N ASP A 80 10.35 -15.73 -0.61
CA ASP A 80 10.36 -15.91 0.85
C ASP A 80 10.19 -14.61 1.69
N LEU A 81 9.93 -13.48 1.05
CA LEU A 81 9.60 -12.24 1.75
C LEU A 81 8.09 -12.10 1.94
N ARG A 82 7.70 -11.76 3.16
CA ARG A 82 6.32 -11.38 3.51
C ARG A 82 6.30 -9.86 3.68
N LEU A 83 5.91 -9.17 2.60
CA LEU A 83 5.89 -7.71 2.57
C LEU A 83 4.50 -7.16 2.87
N VAL A 84 4.48 -6.00 3.51
CA VAL A 84 3.29 -5.27 3.95
C VAL A 84 3.29 -3.88 3.31
N ASP A 85 2.13 -3.41 2.87
CA ASP A 85 1.90 -2.08 2.28
C ASP A 85 2.88 -1.75 1.15
N SER A 86 3.08 -2.69 0.22
CA SER A 86 4.09 -2.55 -0.83
C SER A 86 3.69 -1.54 -1.90
N THR A 87 4.59 -0.64 -2.21
CA THR A 87 4.42 0.42 -3.22
C THR A 87 5.58 0.40 -4.20
N ILE A 88 5.30 0.49 -5.50
CA ILE A 88 6.33 0.53 -6.56
C ILE A 88 6.31 1.88 -7.24
N ILE A 89 7.49 2.44 -7.47
CA ILE A 89 7.69 3.62 -8.34
C ILE A 89 8.78 3.34 -9.37
N LYS A 90 8.55 3.77 -10.62
CA LYS A 90 9.57 3.82 -11.65
C LYS A 90 10.25 5.18 -11.60
N HIS A 91 11.56 5.18 -11.36
CA HIS A 91 12.35 6.41 -11.28
C HIS A 91 13.73 6.22 -11.93
N LYS A 92 14.09 7.12 -12.84
CA LYS A 92 15.39 7.10 -13.57
C LYS A 92 15.76 5.71 -14.11
N GLY A 93 14.79 5.04 -14.74
CA GLY A 93 14.98 3.74 -15.40
C GLY A 93 15.13 2.53 -14.46
N ASN A 94 14.80 2.68 -13.19
CA ASN A 94 14.69 1.58 -12.24
C ASN A 94 13.28 1.54 -11.63
N TYR A 95 12.85 0.36 -11.22
CA TYR A 95 11.70 0.15 -10.35
C TYR A 95 12.20 0.06 -8.91
N PHE A 96 11.59 0.82 -8.04
CA PHE A 96 11.85 0.83 -6.61
C PHE A 96 10.60 0.35 -5.88
N LEU A 97 10.72 -0.74 -5.12
CA LEU A 97 9.66 -1.29 -4.30
C LEU A 97 9.94 -0.96 -2.84
N PHE A 98 9.04 -0.23 -2.23
CA PHE A 98 9.02 0.09 -0.80
C PHE A 98 8.04 -0.84 -0.11
N GLY A 99 8.37 -1.34 1.08
CA GLY A 99 7.46 -2.17 1.87
C GLY A 99 7.99 -2.48 3.25
N GLY A 100 7.09 -2.69 4.21
CA GLY A 100 7.42 -3.24 5.51
C GLY A 100 7.58 -4.76 5.44
N LYS A 101 8.31 -5.35 6.39
CA LYS A 101 8.25 -6.80 6.62
C LYS A 101 7.25 -7.10 7.71
N VAL A 102 6.47 -8.17 7.62
CA VAL A 102 5.39 -8.51 8.55
C VAL A 102 5.76 -8.32 10.03
N ASN A 103 6.98 -8.68 10.43
CA ASN A 103 7.40 -8.61 11.84
C ASN A 103 7.95 -7.25 12.29
N SER A 104 8.11 -6.28 11.38
CA SER A 104 8.68 -4.95 11.65
C SER A 104 8.00 -3.84 10.84
N SER A 105 6.81 -4.08 10.31
CA SER A 105 6.12 -3.15 9.42
C SER A 105 5.64 -1.86 10.09
N SER A 106 5.59 -1.84 11.42
CA SER A 106 5.15 -0.64 12.16
C SER A 106 6.26 0.39 12.35
N ASP A 107 7.52 0.00 12.25
CA ASP A 107 8.68 0.84 12.58
C ASP A 107 9.81 0.82 11.57
N SER A 108 9.77 -0.10 10.59
CA SER A 108 10.87 -0.30 9.65
C SER A 108 10.38 -0.37 8.20
N LEU A 109 10.99 0.43 7.34
CA LEU A 109 10.74 0.45 5.90
C LEU A 109 11.93 -0.11 5.15
N PHE A 110 11.65 -1.00 4.21
CA PHE A 110 12.64 -1.62 3.34
C PHE A 110 12.45 -1.17 1.90
N LEU A 111 13.55 -1.08 1.17
CA LEU A 111 13.61 -0.70 -0.23
C LEU A 111 14.28 -1.81 -1.04
N TYR A 112 13.69 -2.12 -2.18
CA TYR A 112 14.24 -3.05 -3.17
C TYR A 112 14.24 -2.36 -4.53
N TYR A 113 15.18 -2.74 -5.40
CA TYR A 113 15.26 -2.14 -6.74
C TYR A 113 15.53 -3.17 -7.83
N SER A 114 15.02 -2.89 -9.02
CA SER A 114 15.21 -3.71 -10.23
C SER A 114 15.24 -2.84 -11.48
N LYS A 115 15.75 -3.38 -12.59
CA LYS A 115 15.62 -2.76 -13.93
C LYS A 115 14.26 -3.06 -14.56
N ASP A 116 13.62 -4.15 -14.16
CA ASP A 116 12.36 -4.61 -14.70
C ASP A 116 11.29 -4.67 -13.61
N LEU A 117 10.04 -4.39 -13.98
CA LEU A 117 8.90 -4.43 -13.06
C LEU A 117 8.76 -5.78 -12.34
N LEU A 118 9.01 -6.87 -13.05
CA LEU A 118 8.89 -8.24 -12.49
C LEU A 118 10.17 -8.73 -11.81
N GLY A 119 11.20 -7.88 -11.71
CA GLY A 119 12.47 -8.23 -11.10
C GLY A 119 13.52 -8.79 -12.09
N PRO A 120 14.66 -9.30 -11.61
CA PRO A 120 14.93 -9.60 -10.19
C PRO A 120 15.21 -8.35 -9.34
N TYR A 121 14.50 -8.25 -8.25
CA TYR A 121 14.72 -7.21 -7.26
C TYR A 121 15.93 -7.52 -6.37
N LYS A 122 16.70 -6.49 -6.04
CA LYS A 122 17.82 -6.55 -5.10
C LYS A 122 17.53 -5.68 -3.89
N PRO A 123 17.91 -6.10 -2.68
CA PRO A 123 17.76 -5.26 -1.49
C PRO A 123 18.67 -4.02 -1.62
N HIS A 124 18.14 -2.88 -1.16
CA HIS A 124 18.92 -1.66 -1.09
C HIS A 124 20.00 -1.78 0.01
N PRO A 125 21.24 -1.28 -0.22
CA PRO A 125 22.34 -1.44 0.75
C PRO A 125 22.09 -0.73 2.09
N ASN A 126 21.26 0.31 2.13
CA ASN A 126 20.90 1.03 3.35
C ASN A 126 19.68 0.45 4.08
N ASN A 127 19.21 -0.75 3.73
CA ASN A 127 18.05 -1.34 4.40
C ASN A 127 18.29 -1.67 5.89
N PRO A 128 17.34 -1.38 6.79
CA PRO A 128 16.10 -0.62 6.54
C PRO A 128 16.37 0.85 6.25
N ILE A 129 15.65 1.42 5.26
CA ILE A 129 15.86 2.83 4.84
C ILE A 129 15.24 3.86 5.79
N VAL A 130 14.25 3.45 6.57
CA VAL A 130 13.63 4.24 7.65
C VAL A 130 13.41 3.33 8.85
N MET A 131 13.74 3.81 10.04
CA MET A 131 13.45 3.16 11.33
C MET A 131 12.80 4.19 12.26
N ASP A 132 11.52 4.44 12.06
CA ASP A 132 10.73 5.37 12.86
C ASP A 132 9.23 5.02 12.77
N PRO A 133 8.57 4.65 13.89
CA PRO A 133 7.15 4.32 13.90
C PRO A 133 6.23 5.47 13.47
N LYS A 134 6.74 6.71 13.41
CA LYS A 134 5.99 7.86 12.91
C LYS A 134 5.77 7.80 11.40
N THR A 135 6.67 7.14 10.65
CA THR A 135 6.67 7.34 9.20
C THR A 135 7.15 6.14 8.39
N ALA A 136 7.68 5.09 9.02
CA ALA A 136 8.23 3.96 8.27
C ALA A 136 7.20 3.22 7.42
N ARG A 137 6.00 2.96 7.95
CA ARG A 137 4.98 2.21 7.23
C ARG A 137 4.42 3.01 6.05
N MET A 138 4.34 2.39 4.87
CA MET A 138 3.82 3.06 3.68
C MET A 138 2.35 3.45 3.85
N GLY A 139 2.01 4.70 3.50
CA GLY A 139 0.67 5.26 3.58
C GLY A 139 0.04 5.52 2.22
N GLY A 140 0.53 4.86 1.16
CA GLY A 140 -0.02 4.99 -0.17
C GLY A 140 1.02 5.22 -1.26
N ARG A 141 0.57 5.75 -2.38
CA ARG A 141 1.39 6.01 -3.57
C ARG A 141 2.46 7.07 -3.32
N ILE A 142 3.66 6.85 -3.86
CA ILE A 142 4.65 7.92 -3.99
C ILE A 142 4.24 8.83 -5.16
N VAL A 143 4.10 10.11 -4.88
CA VAL A 143 3.69 11.12 -5.86
C VAL A 143 4.93 11.78 -6.45
N SER A 144 4.96 11.89 -7.78
CA SER A 144 5.96 12.68 -8.48
C SER A 144 5.32 13.96 -9.01
N LYS A 145 5.69 15.10 -8.46
CA LYS A 145 5.17 16.42 -8.87
C LYS A 145 6.31 17.44 -8.92
N GLU A 146 6.44 18.13 -10.04
CA GLU A 146 7.44 19.21 -10.25
C GLU A 146 8.88 18.75 -9.94
N GLY A 147 9.22 17.51 -10.30
CA GLY A 147 10.53 16.93 -10.04
C GLY A 147 10.77 16.45 -8.60
N ARG A 148 9.81 16.67 -7.70
CA ARG A 148 9.85 16.20 -6.31
C ARG A 148 9.17 14.86 -6.19
N LEU A 149 9.68 13.98 -5.32
CA LEU A 149 9.06 12.71 -4.96
C LEU A 149 8.55 12.81 -3.52
N ILE A 150 7.25 12.59 -3.34
CA ILE A 150 6.58 12.66 -2.04
C ILE A 150 6.10 11.28 -1.62
N ARG A 151 6.54 10.82 -0.46
CA ARG A 151 6.13 9.59 0.19
C ARG A 151 5.24 9.90 1.39
N PHE A 152 4.19 9.13 1.56
CA PHE A 152 3.33 9.18 2.75
C PHE A 152 3.68 8.03 3.68
N GLY A 153 3.91 8.33 4.95
CA GLY A 153 4.19 7.36 6.00
C GLY A 153 3.09 7.35 7.05
N GLN A 154 2.60 6.17 7.43
CA GLN A 154 1.57 6.03 8.47
C GLN A 154 2.16 6.34 9.84
N ASN A 155 1.43 7.14 10.64
CA ASN A 155 1.76 7.41 12.03
C ASN A 155 1.23 6.26 12.92
N ASN A 156 2.14 5.40 13.35
CA ASN A 156 1.85 4.26 14.22
C ASN A 156 2.22 4.47 15.70
N CYS A 157 2.66 5.69 16.10
CA CYS A 157 3.13 5.95 17.47
C CYS A 157 2.10 5.72 18.56
N PHE A 158 0.83 6.01 18.27
CA PHE A 158 -0.27 5.91 19.24
C PHE A 158 -1.34 4.92 18.79
N GLY A 159 -0.96 3.95 17.96
CA GLY A 159 -1.86 2.97 17.36
C GLY A 159 -2.17 3.29 15.89
N TYR A 160 -3.06 2.52 15.33
CA TYR A 160 -3.40 2.55 13.91
C TYR A 160 -4.32 3.73 13.57
N GLY A 161 -4.07 4.38 12.41
CA GLY A 161 -4.95 5.43 11.88
C GLY A 161 -4.78 6.82 12.53
N ASN A 162 -3.57 7.17 12.97
CA ASN A 162 -3.31 8.47 13.62
C ASN A 162 -2.81 9.58 12.68
N GLY A 163 -3.02 9.43 11.39
CA GLY A 163 -2.58 10.39 10.38
C GLY A 163 -1.39 9.90 9.55
N LEU A 164 -0.97 10.73 8.62
CA LEU A 164 0.14 10.48 7.70
C LEU A 164 1.20 11.56 7.82
N PHE A 165 2.45 11.17 7.88
CA PHE A 165 3.57 12.09 7.67
C PHE A 165 3.87 12.22 6.17
N ILE A 166 4.15 13.43 5.73
CA ILE A 166 4.53 13.78 4.36
C ILE A 166 6.03 13.88 4.31
N ASN A 167 6.68 13.02 3.54
CA ASN A 167 8.13 12.98 3.41
C ASN A 167 8.53 13.29 1.97
N GLU A 168 9.44 14.23 1.80
CA GLU A 168 10.09 14.46 0.52
C GLU A 168 11.30 13.54 0.40
N ILE A 169 11.33 12.75 -0.67
CA ILE A 169 12.48 11.91 -1.00
C ILE A 169 13.50 12.78 -1.73
N ASN A 170 14.57 13.16 -1.01
CA ASN A 170 15.63 14.02 -1.53
C ASN A 170 16.58 13.25 -2.44
N ARG A 171 16.75 11.96 -2.18
CA ARG A 171 17.64 11.09 -2.94
C ARG A 171 17.05 9.68 -3.08
N LEU A 172 16.94 9.20 -4.31
CA LEU A 172 16.50 7.83 -4.63
C LEU A 172 17.37 7.26 -5.75
N SER A 173 18.19 6.28 -5.40
CA SER A 173 19.01 5.52 -6.34
C SER A 173 19.16 4.08 -5.85
N SER A 174 19.87 3.23 -6.59
CA SER A 174 20.19 1.85 -6.16
C SER A 174 21.21 1.76 -5.01
N THR A 175 21.82 2.88 -4.63
CA THR A 175 22.90 2.92 -3.62
C THR A 175 22.67 3.95 -2.53
N ALA A 176 21.71 4.86 -2.68
CA ALA A 176 21.46 5.91 -1.71
C ALA A 176 19.97 6.24 -1.62
N TYR A 177 19.50 6.43 -0.40
CA TYR A 177 18.18 6.90 -0.04
C TYR A 177 18.27 7.95 1.05
N GLU A 178 17.59 9.07 0.86
CA GLU A 178 17.46 10.16 1.82
C GLU A 178 16.05 10.76 1.70
N GLU A 179 15.41 11.03 2.82
CA GLU A 179 14.13 11.74 2.87
C GLU A 179 14.10 12.74 4.03
N SER A 180 13.22 13.71 3.94
CA SER A 180 12.93 14.66 5.02
C SER A 180 11.43 14.82 5.21
N CYS A 181 10.98 14.83 6.45
CA CYS A 181 9.59 15.14 6.78
C CYS A 181 9.31 16.62 6.51
N ILE A 182 8.24 16.89 5.74
CA ILE A 182 7.83 18.24 5.35
C ILE A 182 6.43 18.62 5.84
N GLY A 183 5.71 17.69 6.46
CA GLY A 183 4.37 17.95 6.98
C GLY A 183 3.66 16.72 7.50
N GLU A 184 2.43 16.93 7.94
CA GLU A 184 1.53 15.90 8.48
C GLU A 184 0.11 16.14 7.94
N ILE A 185 -0.63 15.05 7.69
CA ILE A 185 -2.05 15.05 7.42
C ILE A 185 -2.75 14.34 8.56
N LYS A 186 -3.62 15.05 9.27
CA LYS A 186 -4.41 14.50 10.37
C LYS A 186 -5.78 15.15 10.38
N PHE A 187 -6.82 14.35 10.63
CA PHE A 187 -8.17 14.87 10.82
C PHE A 187 -8.39 15.27 12.28
N SER A 188 -9.13 16.38 12.50
CA SER A 188 -9.43 16.91 13.84
C SER A 188 -10.49 16.08 14.55
N ASP A 189 -11.51 15.62 13.80
CA ASP A 189 -12.76 15.11 14.36
C ASP A 189 -12.92 13.57 14.19
N THR A 190 -11.95 12.92 13.54
CA THR A 190 -11.97 11.48 13.31
C THR A 190 -10.52 10.94 13.23
N LYS A 191 -10.36 9.64 13.44
CA LYS A 191 -9.07 8.98 13.20
C LYS A 191 -8.83 8.82 11.71
N GLY A 192 -7.64 9.14 11.27
CA GLY A 192 -7.20 9.02 9.88
C GLY A 192 -6.47 10.27 9.39
N PRO A 193 -6.09 10.26 8.12
CA PRO A 193 -6.09 9.09 7.26
C PRO A 193 -4.98 8.10 7.65
N HIS A 194 -5.08 6.82 7.23
CA HIS A 194 -3.94 5.92 7.28
C HIS A 194 -3.43 5.54 5.89
N THR A 195 -4.21 5.77 4.85
CA THR A 195 -3.76 5.68 3.46
C THR A 195 -4.23 6.87 2.63
N ILE A 196 -3.47 7.19 1.60
CA ILE A 196 -3.81 8.18 0.60
C ILE A 196 -3.36 7.72 -0.79
N ASP A 197 -4.23 7.78 -1.78
CA ASP A 197 -3.86 7.66 -3.20
C ASP A 197 -4.20 8.98 -3.90
N LEU A 198 -3.18 9.61 -4.46
CA LEU A 198 -3.29 10.86 -5.20
C LEU A 198 -3.01 10.60 -6.68
N ARG A 199 -3.94 10.98 -7.54
CA ARG A 199 -3.79 10.90 -8.99
C ARG A 199 -4.45 12.09 -9.62
N ASP A 200 -3.70 12.80 -10.45
CA ASP A 200 -4.19 13.95 -11.21
C ASP A 200 -5.01 14.91 -10.34
N ASP A 201 -6.32 14.93 -10.50
CA ASP A 201 -7.30 15.74 -9.77
C ASP A 201 -8.07 14.97 -8.69
N MET A 202 -7.72 13.69 -8.45
CA MET A 202 -8.42 12.82 -7.49
C MET A 202 -7.55 12.51 -6.29
N ALA A 203 -8.13 12.64 -5.09
CA ALA A 203 -7.56 12.14 -3.84
C ALA A 203 -8.51 11.12 -3.22
N ILE A 204 -7.98 9.95 -2.87
CA ILE A 204 -8.71 8.92 -2.12
C ILE A 204 -8.01 8.78 -0.78
N LEU A 205 -8.76 8.98 0.29
CA LEU A 205 -8.29 8.85 1.68
C LEU A 205 -9.28 7.97 2.44
N ASP A 206 -8.77 7.31 3.45
CA ASP A 206 -9.61 6.58 4.39
C ASP A 206 -9.66 7.29 5.75
N PHE A 207 -10.69 6.98 6.52
CA PHE A 207 -10.86 7.46 7.88
C PHE A 207 -11.74 6.51 8.68
N TYR A 208 -11.63 6.58 10.00
CA TYR A 208 -12.43 5.77 10.91
C TYR A 208 -13.62 6.57 11.43
N VAL A 209 -14.79 5.97 11.33
CA VAL A 209 -16.00 6.44 12.00
C VAL A 209 -16.33 5.50 13.15
N GLU A 210 -16.35 6.01 14.36
CA GLU A 210 -16.85 5.25 15.51
C GLU A 210 -18.37 5.19 15.46
N GLN A 211 -18.92 4.02 15.15
CA GLN A 211 -20.36 3.78 15.21
C GLN A 211 -20.71 2.98 16.47
N PHE A 212 -21.57 3.57 17.30
CA PHE A 212 -22.16 2.79 18.39
C PHE A 212 -23.03 1.68 17.81
N SER A 213 -22.78 0.44 18.23
CA SER A 213 -23.57 -0.72 17.83
C SER A 213 -23.80 -1.63 19.03
N VAL A 214 -25.05 -1.78 19.43
CA VAL A 214 -25.47 -2.74 20.46
C VAL A 214 -25.09 -4.19 20.11
N LEU A 215 -24.91 -4.48 18.82
CA LEU A 215 -24.56 -5.82 18.30
C LEU A 215 -23.05 -6.01 18.04
N ALA A 216 -22.20 -5.02 18.37
CA ALA A 216 -20.77 -5.11 18.10
C ALA A 216 -20.08 -6.31 18.77
N GLY A 217 -20.47 -6.62 20.00
CA GLY A 217 -19.97 -7.79 20.74
C GLY A 217 -20.38 -9.13 20.09
N TYR A 218 -21.63 -9.22 19.66
CA TYR A 218 -22.17 -10.40 18.99
C TYR A 218 -21.50 -10.63 17.62
N ARG A 219 -21.32 -9.58 16.84
CA ARG A 219 -20.62 -9.65 15.54
C ARG A 219 -19.16 -10.09 15.67
N ARG A 220 -18.45 -9.66 16.74
CA ARG A 220 -17.08 -10.11 17.02
C ARG A 220 -17.00 -11.59 17.42
N LEU A 221 -18.00 -12.11 18.09
CA LEU A 221 -18.08 -13.53 18.47
C LEU A 221 -18.44 -14.43 17.27
N ALA A 222 -19.31 -13.96 16.38
CA ALA A 222 -19.71 -14.70 15.19
C ALA A 222 -18.65 -14.68 14.06
N ALA A 223 -17.64 -13.78 14.13
CA ALA A 223 -16.55 -13.68 13.16
C ALA A 223 -15.27 -14.44 13.58
N ARG A 224 -15.30 -15.14 14.74
CA ARG A 224 -14.25 -16.06 15.20
C ARG A 224 -14.62 -17.49 14.86
#